data_c7ddbe42d98735c4c9b69e5610fba845
#
_entry.id   c7ddbe42d98735c4c9b69e5610fba845
#
_cell.length_a   1.000
_cell.length_b   1.000
_cell.length_c   1.000
_cell.angle_alpha   90.00
_cell.angle_beta   90.00
_cell.angle_gamma   90.00
#
_symmetry.space_group_name_H-M   'P 1'
#
loop_
_entity.id
_entity.type
_entity.pdbx_description
1 polymer ?
#
loop_
_entity_poly.entity_id
_entity_poly.type
_entity_poly.pdbx_seq_one_letter_code
_entity_poly.pdbx_strand_id
1 'polypeptide(L)'
;MPKSSIQKLLTVVLVLHCLIAAGWVHMSRAQDAQADIGFIAINADMQLRRMIVHNARPQGVVLFLHGFPETLYAWKDIALRLASDYEVHAFDWPGYGLSSGPPADRFAYAPTDYARVLKEYIRIAGIDTSQLVIYATDIGALPALLAALDEPHVAKKIIVGDFAPFDRPQYMHANLQSLKSTPSADRTRAHMNNTRDEILANAFRRGLSTDEQFDVSQEFREDMVRGWSHNTMTSADAFYHYYAHFTRDQHYFESNLHRLTTPMTVMWGEKDFYIKQDMGVEFAKKAKRELIVLSGLGHYPHLQSPQRTIAEIRASFDTR
;
A
#
# COMPACT_ATOMS: atom_id res chain seq x y z
N MET A 1 42.76 60.56 20.06
CA MET A 1 42.81 59.55 18.98
C MET A 1 41.92 58.37 19.37
N PRO A 2 40.97 57.97 18.54
CA PRO A 2 39.80 57.25 19.01
C PRO A 2 40.02 55.70 19.09
N LYS A 3 39.94 55.17 20.30
CA LYS A 3 39.91 53.71 20.57
C LYS A 3 38.55 53.04 20.29
N SER A 4 37.58 53.74 19.68
CA SER A 4 36.20 53.27 19.55
C SER A 4 35.90 52.47 18.28
N SER A 5 36.73 52.52 17.25
CA SER A 5 36.45 51.87 15.95
C SER A 5 36.83 50.38 15.92
N ILE A 6 37.83 49.96 16.66
CA ILE A 6 38.29 48.56 16.67
C ILE A 6 37.34 47.66 17.47
N GLN A 7 36.80 48.19 18.59
CA GLN A 7 35.84 47.43 19.41
C GLN A 7 34.49 47.15 18.70
N LYS A 8 34.02 48.11 17.86
CA LYS A 8 32.80 47.91 17.08
C LYS A 8 32.98 46.91 15.94
N LEU A 9 34.19 46.84 15.36
CA LEU A 9 34.47 45.86 14.28
C LEU A 9 34.57 44.44 14.82
N LEU A 10 35.15 44.23 16.03
CA LEU A 10 35.21 42.91 16.65
C LEU A 10 33.83 42.40 17.07
N THR A 11 32.92 43.26 17.52
CA THR A 11 31.56 42.84 17.91
C THR A 11 30.72 42.41 16.71
N VAL A 12 30.86 43.11 15.56
CA VAL A 12 30.15 42.75 14.33
C VAL A 12 30.65 41.44 13.75
N VAL A 13 31.95 41.15 13.81
CA VAL A 13 32.52 39.90 13.31
C VAL A 13 32.11 38.72 14.20
N LEU A 14 32.03 38.91 15.54
CA LEU A 14 31.59 37.84 16.45
C LEU A 14 30.08 37.49 16.27
N VAL A 15 29.23 38.53 16.06
CA VAL A 15 27.79 38.31 15.81
C VAL A 15 27.54 37.64 14.47
N LEU A 16 28.31 37.97 13.42
CA LEU A 16 28.21 37.31 12.13
C LEU A 16 28.65 35.85 12.18
N HIS A 17 29.69 35.49 12.95
CA HIS A 17 30.12 34.10 13.14
C HIS A 17 29.15 33.29 13.95
N CYS A 18 28.48 33.85 14.96
CA CYS A 18 27.41 33.16 15.71
C CYS A 18 26.17 32.94 14.87
N LEU A 19 25.80 33.84 13.97
CA LEU A 19 24.65 33.64 13.06
C LEU A 19 24.93 32.60 11.97
N ILE A 20 26.16 32.53 11.46
CA ILE A 20 26.56 31.48 10.52
C ILE A 20 26.61 30.11 11.19
N ALA A 21 27.13 30.02 12.41
CA ALA A 21 27.16 28.76 13.19
C ALA A 21 25.75 28.29 13.56
N ALA A 22 24.81 29.18 13.90
CA ALA A 22 23.42 28.84 14.17
C ALA A 22 22.66 28.38 12.91
N GLY A 23 22.99 28.94 11.73
CA GLY A 23 22.45 28.51 10.43
C GLY A 23 22.96 27.12 9.99
N TRP A 24 24.17 26.74 10.36
CA TRP A 24 24.75 25.44 10.03
C TRP A 24 24.27 24.30 10.94
N VAL A 25 23.79 24.57 12.14
CA VAL A 25 23.22 23.55 13.04
C VAL A 25 21.84 23.08 12.58
N HIS A 26 21.12 23.82 11.74
CA HIS A 26 19.82 23.43 11.17
C HIS A 26 19.91 22.75 9.79
N MET A 27 21.09 22.69 9.16
CA MET A 27 21.29 21.99 7.87
C MET A 27 21.90 20.59 8.00
N SER A 28 22.00 20.03 9.20
CA SER A 28 22.55 18.69 9.41
C SER A 28 21.45 17.73 9.83
N ARG A 29 21.07 16.90 8.90
CA ARG A 29 20.39 15.61 8.98
C ARG A 29 19.06 15.56 8.20
N ALA A 30 19.13 15.70 6.89
CA ALA A 30 18.49 14.69 6.07
C ALA A 30 19.46 13.49 6.10
N GLN A 31 19.38 12.67 7.14
CA GLN A 31 19.97 11.33 7.11
C GLN A 31 19.27 10.64 5.95
N ASP A 32 20.02 10.19 4.93
CA ASP A 32 19.43 9.44 3.82
C ASP A 32 18.59 8.31 4.42
N ALA A 33 17.27 8.47 4.36
CA ALA A 33 16.36 7.47 4.91
C ALA A 33 16.63 6.16 4.17
N GLN A 34 16.91 5.10 4.91
CA GLN A 34 17.19 3.79 4.37
C GLN A 34 16.01 2.85 4.68
N ALA A 35 15.60 2.09 3.68
CA ALA A 35 14.63 1.02 3.87
C ALA A 35 15.35 -0.21 4.44
N ASP A 36 14.95 -0.64 5.62
CA ASP A 36 15.34 -1.91 6.23
C ASP A 36 14.41 -3.00 5.71
N ILE A 37 14.94 -3.91 4.88
CA ILE A 37 14.19 -5.02 4.30
C ILE A 37 14.66 -6.33 4.94
N GLY A 38 13.74 -7.00 5.62
CA GLY A 38 14.00 -8.23 6.33
C GLY A 38 12.75 -9.10 6.41
N PHE A 39 12.75 -10.07 7.32
CA PHE A 39 11.66 -11.00 7.50
C PHE A 39 11.11 -10.94 8.92
N ILE A 40 9.80 -11.20 9.05
CA ILE A 40 9.11 -11.33 10.33
C ILE A 40 8.30 -12.63 10.34
N ALA A 41 8.46 -13.44 11.37
CA ALA A 41 7.66 -14.65 11.54
C ALA A 41 6.26 -14.26 12.03
N ILE A 42 5.23 -14.69 11.30
CA ILE A 42 3.83 -14.57 11.72
C ILE A 42 3.42 -15.75 12.59
N ASN A 43 3.89 -16.94 12.23
CA ASN A 43 3.73 -18.17 13.01
C ASN A 43 4.86 -19.15 12.64
N ALA A 44 4.78 -20.39 13.11
CA ALA A 44 5.80 -21.41 12.86
C ALA A 44 6.01 -21.74 11.36
N ASP A 45 4.96 -21.57 10.54
CA ASP A 45 4.95 -21.98 9.13
C ASP A 45 4.98 -20.79 8.17
N MET A 46 4.93 -19.54 8.67
CA MET A 46 4.78 -18.35 7.83
C MET A 46 5.69 -17.22 8.25
N GLN A 47 6.51 -16.77 7.30
CA GLN A 47 7.29 -15.53 7.39
C GLN A 47 6.83 -14.56 6.31
N LEU A 48 6.74 -13.28 6.65
CA LEU A 48 6.54 -12.22 5.67
C LEU A 48 7.86 -11.48 5.45
N ARG A 49 8.18 -11.21 4.19
CA ARG A 49 9.18 -10.17 3.89
C ARG A 49 8.53 -8.83 4.18
N ARG A 50 9.22 -8.01 4.95
CA ARG A 50 8.78 -6.65 5.30
C ARG A 50 9.83 -5.61 4.97
N MET A 51 9.39 -4.39 4.79
CA MET A 51 10.20 -3.19 4.74
C MET A 51 9.78 -2.27 5.89
N ILE A 52 10.78 -1.72 6.59
CA ILE A 52 10.58 -0.64 7.56
C ILE A 52 11.48 0.53 7.16
N VAL A 53 10.91 1.73 7.16
CA VAL A 53 11.70 2.97 7.12
C VAL A 53 11.51 3.65 8.48
N HIS A 54 12.57 3.57 9.29
CA HIS A 54 12.53 4.03 10.68
C HIS A 54 12.56 5.54 10.78
N ASN A 55 11.80 6.07 11.74
CA ASN A 55 11.90 7.44 12.21
C ASN A 55 12.06 7.45 13.73
N ALA A 56 13.07 8.16 14.25
CA ALA A 56 13.35 8.19 15.68
C ALA A 56 12.28 8.94 16.52
N ARG A 57 11.46 9.79 15.88
CA ARG A 57 10.38 10.56 16.51
C ARG A 57 9.21 10.70 15.53
N PRO A 58 8.52 9.59 15.19
CA PRO A 58 7.48 9.61 14.18
C PRO A 58 6.24 10.35 14.71
N GLN A 59 5.57 11.08 13.83
CA GLN A 59 4.25 11.68 14.09
C GLN A 59 3.13 10.63 14.03
N GLY A 60 3.44 9.43 13.53
CA GLY A 60 2.55 8.29 13.40
C GLY A 60 3.20 7.18 12.60
N VAL A 61 2.43 6.14 12.34
CA VAL A 61 2.86 4.95 11.59
C VAL A 61 2.03 4.81 10.32
N VAL A 62 2.68 4.53 9.20
CA VAL A 62 2.01 4.21 7.92
C VAL A 62 2.27 2.75 7.59
N LEU A 63 1.23 2.02 7.23
CA LEU A 63 1.33 0.65 6.73
C LEU A 63 0.75 0.57 5.31
N PHE A 64 1.58 0.17 4.36
CA PHE A 64 1.21 -0.04 2.98
C PHE A 64 0.89 -1.50 2.69
N LEU A 65 -0.21 -1.74 1.97
CA LEU A 65 -0.65 -3.05 1.54
C LEU A 65 -0.75 -3.07 0.01
N HIS A 66 0.08 -3.89 -0.62
CA HIS A 66 0.18 -3.94 -2.07
C HIS A 66 -0.94 -4.76 -2.73
N GLY A 67 -1.12 -4.54 -4.04
CA GLY A 67 -2.01 -5.27 -4.92
C GLY A 67 -1.33 -6.39 -5.71
N PHE A 68 -2.00 -6.87 -6.78
CA PHE A 68 -1.45 -7.79 -7.77
C PHE A 68 -1.05 -7.00 -9.04
N PRO A 69 0.08 -7.25 -9.69
CA PRO A 69 1.13 -8.24 -9.37
C PRO A 69 2.30 -7.67 -8.55
N GLU A 70 2.02 -6.76 -7.65
CA GLU A 70 2.98 -5.96 -6.91
C GLU A 70 3.73 -6.76 -5.83
N THR A 71 4.74 -6.10 -5.27
CA THR A 71 5.45 -6.45 -4.04
C THR A 71 5.58 -5.20 -3.17
N LEU A 72 6.14 -5.33 -1.98
CA LEU A 72 6.42 -4.19 -1.09
C LEU A 72 7.27 -3.08 -1.76
N TYR A 73 7.99 -3.40 -2.84
CA TYR A 73 8.77 -2.42 -3.60
C TYR A 73 7.93 -1.36 -4.31
N ALA A 74 6.64 -1.61 -4.55
CA ALA A 74 5.70 -0.60 -5.04
C ALA A 74 5.66 0.65 -4.14
N TRP A 75 5.98 0.48 -2.86
CA TRP A 75 5.89 1.52 -1.84
C TRP A 75 7.22 2.15 -1.46
N LYS A 76 8.36 1.60 -1.92
CA LYS A 76 9.69 1.97 -1.44
C LYS A 76 9.98 3.47 -1.57
N ASP A 77 9.75 4.05 -2.75
CA ASP A 77 10.03 5.47 -2.98
C ASP A 77 9.12 6.40 -2.15
N ILE A 78 7.85 6.01 -1.99
CA ILE A 78 6.89 6.74 -1.15
C ILE A 78 7.31 6.64 0.32
N ALA A 79 7.69 5.46 0.79
CA ALA A 79 8.13 5.22 2.16
C ALA A 79 9.35 6.07 2.53
N LEU A 80 10.36 6.12 1.65
CA LEU A 80 11.55 6.94 1.85
C LEU A 80 11.22 8.44 1.96
N ARG A 81 10.25 8.93 1.18
CA ARG A 81 9.81 10.33 1.22
C ARG A 81 8.95 10.68 2.44
N LEU A 82 8.30 9.69 3.04
CA LEU A 82 7.51 9.86 4.27
C LEU A 82 8.34 9.74 5.54
N ALA A 83 9.54 9.21 5.46
CA ALA A 83 10.40 8.88 6.60
C ALA A 83 10.81 10.07 7.46
N SER A 84 10.76 11.31 6.93
CA SER A 84 10.97 12.52 7.72
C SER A 84 9.90 12.73 8.79
N ASP A 85 8.69 12.25 8.55
CA ASP A 85 7.51 12.53 9.36
C ASP A 85 6.97 11.29 10.08
N TYR A 86 7.10 10.11 9.48
CA TYR A 86 6.43 8.88 9.91
C TYR A 86 7.40 7.68 9.99
N GLU A 87 7.08 6.72 10.83
CA GLU A 87 7.59 5.35 10.64
C GLU A 87 6.74 4.66 9.57
N VAL A 88 7.39 3.99 8.61
CA VAL A 88 6.68 3.41 7.47
C VAL A 88 6.95 1.92 7.39
N HIS A 89 5.89 1.15 7.28
CA HIS A 89 5.91 -0.29 7.08
C HIS A 89 5.29 -0.67 5.74
N ALA A 90 5.80 -1.74 5.15
CA ALA A 90 5.16 -2.49 4.08
C ALA A 90 5.57 -3.95 4.20
N PHE A 91 4.76 -4.87 3.70
CA PHE A 91 5.13 -6.29 3.62
C PHE A 91 4.57 -6.92 2.35
N ASP A 92 5.18 -8.02 1.91
CA ASP A 92 4.60 -8.87 0.89
C ASP A 92 3.55 -9.79 1.51
N TRP A 93 2.39 -9.88 0.89
CA TRP A 93 1.37 -10.84 1.28
C TRP A 93 1.87 -12.28 1.15
N PRO A 94 1.34 -13.26 1.94
CA PRO A 94 1.60 -14.68 1.69
C PRO A 94 1.32 -15.06 0.23
N GLY A 95 2.28 -15.75 -0.40
CA GLY A 95 2.19 -16.12 -1.81
C GLY A 95 2.67 -15.06 -2.80
N TYR A 96 3.10 -13.90 -2.31
CA TYR A 96 3.64 -12.81 -3.14
C TYR A 96 5.05 -12.42 -2.69
N GLY A 97 5.78 -11.78 -3.60
CA GLY A 97 7.12 -11.31 -3.35
C GLY A 97 8.02 -12.42 -2.80
N LEU A 98 8.73 -12.14 -1.71
CA LEU A 98 9.58 -13.13 -1.06
C LEU A 98 9.00 -13.64 0.28
N SER A 99 7.72 -13.37 0.56
CA SER A 99 7.01 -13.95 1.70
C SER A 99 6.74 -15.44 1.51
N SER A 100 6.48 -16.18 2.59
CA SER A 100 6.09 -17.59 2.52
C SER A 100 4.85 -17.80 1.64
N GLY A 101 4.83 -18.90 0.91
CA GLY A 101 3.68 -19.38 0.13
C GLY A 101 3.24 -20.75 0.62
N PRO A 102 2.55 -20.88 1.77
CA PRO A 102 2.09 -22.17 2.27
C PRO A 102 1.17 -22.86 1.26
N PRO A 103 1.10 -24.20 1.24
CA PRO A 103 0.12 -24.92 0.43
C PRO A 103 -1.32 -24.49 0.75
N ALA A 104 -2.20 -24.51 -0.26
CA ALA A 104 -3.57 -24.00 -0.14
C ALA A 104 -4.45 -24.77 0.87
N ASP A 105 -4.08 -25.98 1.25
CA ASP A 105 -4.71 -26.77 2.32
C ASP A 105 -4.33 -26.29 3.74
N ARG A 106 -3.25 -25.51 3.88
CA ARG A 106 -2.82 -24.89 5.14
C ARG A 106 -3.17 -23.41 5.24
N PHE A 107 -3.22 -22.71 4.12
CA PHE A 107 -3.59 -21.31 4.03
C PHE A 107 -4.42 -21.09 2.77
N ALA A 108 -5.72 -20.81 2.93
CA ALA A 108 -6.64 -20.78 1.79
C ALA A 108 -6.51 -19.55 0.89
N TYR A 109 -5.70 -18.57 1.27
CA TYR A 109 -5.51 -17.31 0.54
C TYR A 109 -6.78 -16.47 0.40
N ALA A 110 -7.80 -16.74 1.18
CA ALA A 110 -9.02 -15.96 1.19
C ALA A 110 -8.77 -14.53 1.69
N PRO A 111 -9.54 -13.52 1.26
CA PRO A 111 -9.46 -12.17 1.84
C PRO A 111 -9.53 -12.16 3.38
N THR A 112 -10.35 -13.02 3.98
CA THR A 112 -10.44 -13.20 5.43
C THR A 112 -9.16 -13.79 6.04
N ASP A 113 -8.40 -14.62 5.32
CA ASP A 113 -7.11 -15.12 5.79
C ASP A 113 -6.06 -14.02 5.79
N TYR A 114 -6.02 -13.21 4.74
CA TYR A 114 -5.16 -12.04 4.68
C TYR A 114 -5.51 -11.01 5.76
N ALA A 115 -6.79 -10.83 6.10
CA ALA A 115 -7.19 -9.97 7.21
C ALA A 115 -6.60 -10.46 8.55
N ARG A 116 -6.57 -11.78 8.79
CA ARG A 116 -5.91 -12.37 9.98
C ARG A 116 -4.40 -12.12 9.97
N VAL A 117 -3.74 -12.31 8.82
CA VAL A 117 -2.31 -12.02 8.67
C VAL A 117 -2.00 -10.55 8.95
N LEU A 118 -2.81 -9.62 8.44
CA LEU A 118 -2.66 -8.19 8.70
C LEU A 118 -2.74 -7.87 10.19
N LYS A 119 -3.76 -8.37 10.90
CA LYS A 119 -3.92 -8.15 12.34
C LYS A 119 -2.73 -8.72 13.12
N GLU A 120 -2.29 -9.91 12.77
CA GLU A 120 -1.14 -10.54 13.41
C GLU A 120 0.17 -9.80 13.12
N TYR A 121 0.37 -9.30 11.89
CA TYR A 121 1.51 -8.44 11.56
C TYR A 121 1.54 -7.19 12.46
N ILE A 122 0.42 -6.46 12.57
CA ILE A 122 0.30 -5.26 13.40
C ILE A 122 0.66 -5.59 14.85
N ARG A 123 0.13 -6.68 15.39
CA ARG A 123 0.39 -7.14 16.76
C ARG A 123 1.86 -7.49 17.00
N ILE A 124 2.47 -8.31 16.12
CA ILE A 124 3.86 -8.77 16.28
C ILE A 124 4.86 -7.64 16.04
N ALA A 125 4.57 -6.75 15.10
CA ALA A 125 5.40 -5.57 14.84
C ALA A 125 5.30 -4.52 15.96
N GLY A 126 4.37 -4.67 16.91
CA GLY A 126 4.19 -3.74 18.04
C GLY A 126 3.66 -2.37 17.61
N ILE A 127 2.90 -2.31 16.52
CA ILE A 127 2.40 -1.05 15.97
C ILE A 127 1.25 -0.52 16.85
N ASP A 128 1.37 0.73 17.30
CA ASP A 128 0.27 1.44 17.98
C ASP A 128 -0.83 1.79 16.97
N THR A 129 -1.95 1.07 17.05
CA THR A 129 -3.09 1.25 16.14
C THR A 129 -3.74 2.63 16.24
N SER A 130 -3.61 3.32 17.38
CA SER A 130 -4.12 4.68 17.57
C SER A 130 -3.36 5.73 16.73
N GLN A 131 -2.16 5.38 16.27
CA GLN A 131 -1.28 6.20 15.44
C GLN A 131 -1.12 5.64 14.02
N LEU A 132 -1.79 4.52 13.70
CA LEU A 132 -1.62 3.81 12.43
C LEU A 132 -2.57 4.34 11.35
N VAL A 133 -2.01 4.70 10.20
CA VAL A 133 -2.76 4.87 8.93
C VAL A 133 -2.41 3.72 8.01
N ILE A 134 -3.42 2.98 7.56
CA ILE A 134 -3.27 1.92 6.55
C ILE A 134 -3.63 2.50 5.19
N TYR A 135 -2.77 2.29 4.19
CA TYR A 135 -3.05 2.58 2.78
C TYR A 135 -3.11 1.25 2.01
N ALA A 136 -4.25 0.95 1.44
CA ALA A 136 -4.52 -0.34 0.82
C ALA A 136 -5.27 -0.20 -0.50
N THR A 137 -4.79 -0.87 -1.54
CA THR A 137 -5.41 -0.92 -2.88
C THR A 137 -5.57 -2.37 -3.34
N ASP A 138 -6.37 -2.58 -4.35
CA ASP A 138 -6.54 -3.88 -5.04
C ASP A 138 -6.79 -5.03 -4.05
N ILE A 139 -6.03 -6.14 -4.08
CA ILE A 139 -6.21 -7.27 -3.17
C ILE A 139 -5.91 -6.94 -1.69
N GLY A 140 -5.20 -5.85 -1.41
CA GLY A 140 -4.91 -5.41 -0.04
C GLY A 140 -6.09 -4.73 0.64
N ALA A 141 -7.01 -4.12 -0.12
CA ALA A 141 -8.06 -3.28 0.43
C ALA A 141 -9.17 -4.06 1.14
N LEU A 142 -9.70 -5.13 0.53
CA LEU A 142 -10.75 -5.94 1.17
C LEU A 142 -10.28 -6.59 2.48
N PRO A 143 -9.07 -7.18 2.58
CA PRO A 143 -8.51 -7.65 3.84
C PRO A 143 -8.40 -6.57 4.92
N ALA A 144 -7.97 -5.36 4.57
CA ALA A 144 -7.89 -4.24 5.53
C ALA A 144 -9.27 -3.89 6.10
N LEU A 145 -10.29 -3.86 5.25
CA LEU A 145 -11.67 -3.57 5.68
C LEU A 145 -12.31 -4.73 6.45
N LEU A 146 -12.01 -5.98 6.12
CA LEU A 146 -12.42 -7.15 6.89
C LEU A 146 -11.79 -7.15 8.29
N ALA A 147 -10.50 -6.79 8.39
CA ALA A 147 -9.84 -6.60 9.69
C ALA A 147 -10.52 -5.50 10.51
N ALA A 148 -10.93 -4.38 9.87
CA ALA A 148 -11.64 -3.29 10.52
C ALA A 148 -13.08 -3.65 10.93
N LEU A 149 -13.75 -4.59 10.26
CA LEU A 149 -15.04 -5.12 10.71
C LEU A 149 -14.91 -5.94 12.00
N ASP A 150 -13.81 -6.70 12.13
CA ASP A 150 -13.54 -7.50 13.32
C ASP A 150 -13.02 -6.65 14.48
N GLU A 151 -12.12 -5.73 14.18
CA GLU A 151 -11.43 -4.85 15.13
C GLU A 151 -11.58 -3.39 14.72
N PRO A 152 -12.62 -2.67 15.15
CA PRO A 152 -12.87 -1.28 14.74
C PRO A 152 -11.73 -0.29 15.02
N HIS A 153 -10.83 -0.63 15.94
CA HIS A 153 -9.66 0.17 16.30
C HIS A 153 -8.35 -0.41 15.73
N VAL A 154 -8.41 -1.23 14.68
CA VAL A 154 -7.24 -1.80 14.01
C VAL A 154 -6.31 -0.73 13.41
N ALA A 155 -6.84 0.45 13.13
CA ALA A 155 -6.09 1.61 12.68
C ALA A 155 -6.80 2.91 13.09
N LYS A 156 -6.05 4.02 13.18
CA LYS A 156 -6.57 5.38 13.30
C LYS A 156 -7.41 5.74 12.07
N LYS A 157 -6.95 5.33 10.88
CA LYS A 157 -7.62 5.58 9.60
C LYS A 157 -7.16 4.59 8.54
N ILE A 158 -8.05 4.26 7.62
CA ILE A 158 -7.76 3.45 6.44
C ILE A 158 -8.03 4.27 5.19
N ILE A 159 -7.08 4.29 4.25
CA ILE A 159 -7.25 4.83 2.90
C ILE A 159 -7.38 3.64 1.96
N VAL A 160 -8.48 3.56 1.22
CA VAL A 160 -8.75 2.46 0.28
C VAL A 160 -9.20 2.97 -1.07
N GLY A 161 -8.85 2.23 -2.12
CA GLY A 161 -9.31 2.49 -3.47
C GLY A 161 -8.99 1.38 -4.46
N ASP A 162 -9.54 1.49 -5.65
CA ASP A 162 -9.21 0.65 -6.80
C ASP A 162 -9.32 -0.86 -6.48
N PHE A 163 -10.43 -1.29 -5.87
CA PHE A 163 -10.68 -2.66 -5.43
C PHE A 163 -12.15 -3.05 -5.60
N ALA A 164 -12.49 -4.33 -5.44
CA ALA A 164 -13.87 -4.79 -5.57
C ALA A 164 -14.47 -5.22 -4.21
N PRO A 165 -15.08 -4.30 -3.44
CA PRO A 165 -15.73 -4.60 -2.17
C PRO A 165 -16.99 -5.46 -2.30
N PHE A 166 -17.64 -5.43 -3.47
CA PHE A 166 -18.92 -6.08 -3.72
C PHE A 166 -18.87 -6.97 -4.97
N ASP A 167 -19.69 -7.99 -5.01
CA ASP A 167 -19.85 -8.82 -6.20
C ASP A 167 -20.70 -8.09 -7.25
N ARG A 168 -20.02 -7.33 -8.13
CA ARG A 168 -20.62 -6.56 -9.23
C ARG A 168 -19.88 -6.84 -10.53
N PRO A 169 -20.27 -7.92 -11.25
CA PRO A 169 -19.61 -8.31 -12.49
C PRO A 169 -19.47 -7.19 -13.52
N GLN A 170 -20.47 -6.32 -13.61
CA GLN A 170 -20.50 -5.21 -14.58
C GLN A 170 -19.42 -4.14 -14.34
N TYR A 171 -18.87 -4.07 -13.13
CA TYR A 171 -17.84 -3.10 -12.76
C TYR A 171 -16.44 -3.71 -12.73
N MET A 172 -16.28 -4.99 -13.00
CA MET A 172 -15.01 -5.69 -12.98
C MET A 172 -14.60 -6.16 -14.37
N HIS A 173 -13.30 -6.14 -14.65
CA HIS A 173 -12.77 -6.68 -15.90
C HIS A 173 -13.08 -8.18 -16.03
N ALA A 174 -13.37 -8.64 -17.28
CA ALA A 174 -13.80 -10.00 -17.56
C ALA A 174 -12.83 -11.09 -17.04
N ASN A 175 -11.51 -10.85 -17.14
CA ASN A 175 -10.52 -11.80 -16.64
C ASN A 175 -10.61 -12.00 -15.12
N LEU A 176 -10.93 -10.94 -14.36
CA LEU A 176 -11.13 -11.03 -12.91
C LEU A 176 -12.40 -11.83 -12.59
N GLN A 177 -13.47 -11.64 -13.37
CA GLN A 177 -14.68 -12.45 -13.24
C GLN A 177 -14.42 -13.92 -13.53
N SER A 178 -13.59 -14.19 -14.53
CA SER A 178 -13.23 -15.58 -14.93
C SER A 178 -12.51 -16.35 -13.81
N LEU A 179 -11.87 -15.67 -12.85
CA LEU A 179 -11.21 -16.31 -11.70
C LEU A 179 -12.16 -16.78 -10.61
N LYS A 180 -13.44 -16.38 -10.63
CA LYS A 180 -14.41 -16.68 -9.56
C LYS A 180 -14.99 -18.08 -9.58
N SER A 181 -14.89 -18.80 -10.70
CA SER A 181 -15.49 -20.14 -10.83
C SER A 181 -14.79 -21.00 -11.87
N THR A 182 -14.67 -22.30 -11.55
CA THR A 182 -14.20 -23.31 -12.51
C THR A 182 -15.25 -23.59 -13.58
N PRO A 183 -14.87 -23.99 -14.81
CA PRO A 183 -13.50 -24.25 -15.30
C PRO A 183 -12.79 -22.99 -15.86
N SER A 184 -13.41 -21.81 -15.83
CA SER A 184 -12.78 -20.59 -16.35
C SER A 184 -11.60 -20.14 -15.49
N ALA A 185 -11.70 -20.29 -14.18
CA ALA A 185 -10.63 -19.94 -13.25
C ALA A 185 -9.35 -20.72 -13.52
N ASP A 186 -9.45 -22.03 -13.80
CA ASP A 186 -8.28 -22.87 -14.10
C ASP A 186 -7.59 -22.43 -15.39
N ARG A 187 -8.38 -22.09 -16.44
CA ARG A 187 -7.83 -21.57 -17.71
C ARG A 187 -7.16 -20.21 -17.52
N THR A 188 -7.79 -19.34 -16.75
CA THR A 188 -7.22 -18.00 -16.47
C THR A 188 -5.94 -18.11 -15.67
N ARG A 189 -5.90 -18.97 -14.63
CA ARG A 189 -4.69 -19.28 -13.86
C ARG A 189 -3.56 -19.77 -14.76
N ALA A 190 -3.84 -20.78 -15.63
CA ALA A 190 -2.84 -21.30 -16.54
C ALA A 190 -2.34 -20.24 -17.53
N HIS A 191 -3.25 -19.40 -18.06
CA HIS A 191 -2.90 -18.28 -18.93
C HIS A 191 -1.98 -17.27 -18.21
N MET A 192 -2.32 -16.85 -16.99
CA MET A 192 -1.52 -15.91 -16.21
C MET A 192 -0.11 -16.45 -15.94
N ASN A 193 0.04 -17.73 -15.60
CA ASN A 193 1.35 -18.35 -15.41
C ASN A 193 2.17 -18.42 -16.70
N ASN A 194 1.53 -18.62 -17.85
CA ASN A 194 2.20 -18.66 -19.15
C ASN A 194 2.52 -17.26 -19.72
N THR A 195 1.88 -16.21 -19.23
CA THR A 195 2.04 -14.83 -19.73
C THR A 195 2.60 -13.88 -18.67
N ARG A 196 3.37 -14.42 -17.71
CA ARG A 196 3.97 -13.63 -16.63
C ARG A 196 4.64 -12.34 -17.10
N ASP A 197 5.52 -12.46 -18.08
CA ASP A 197 6.34 -11.33 -18.54
C ASP A 197 5.48 -10.24 -19.20
N GLU A 198 4.42 -10.63 -19.91
CA GLU A 198 3.43 -9.70 -20.44
C GLU A 198 2.66 -9.00 -19.31
N ILE A 199 2.23 -9.76 -18.30
CA ILE A 199 1.51 -9.20 -17.15
C ILE A 199 2.40 -8.17 -16.45
N LEU A 200 3.65 -8.53 -16.11
CA LEU A 200 4.58 -7.64 -15.42
C LEU A 200 4.94 -6.39 -16.23
N ALA A 201 4.96 -6.50 -17.56
CA ALA A 201 5.26 -5.35 -18.43
C ALA A 201 4.07 -4.40 -18.60
N ASN A 202 2.84 -4.91 -18.56
CA ASN A 202 1.68 -4.16 -19.03
C ASN A 202 0.62 -3.87 -17.94
N ALA A 203 0.63 -4.55 -16.79
CA ALA A 203 -0.40 -4.41 -15.77
C ALA A 203 -0.66 -2.95 -15.38
N PHE A 204 0.41 -2.18 -15.20
CA PHE A 204 0.35 -0.79 -14.73
C PHE A 204 -0.06 0.23 -15.81
N ARG A 205 -0.11 -0.17 -17.08
CA ARG A 205 -0.38 0.70 -18.24
C ARG A 205 -1.78 0.55 -18.79
N ARG A 206 -2.49 -0.53 -18.44
CA ARG A 206 -3.82 -0.82 -19.00
C ARG A 206 -4.82 0.26 -18.62
N GLY A 207 -5.60 0.70 -19.62
CA GLY A 207 -6.59 1.77 -19.46
C GLY A 207 -6.05 3.18 -19.67
N LEU A 208 -4.72 3.34 -19.74
CA LEU A 208 -4.06 4.64 -19.95
C LEU A 208 -3.71 4.84 -21.44
N SER A 209 -3.89 6.06 -21.93
CA SER A 209 -3.39 6.46 -23.25
C SER A 209 -1.86 6.45 -23.28
N THR A 210 -1.27 6.37 -24.46
CA THR A 210 0.18 6.23 -24.62
C THR A 210 0.98 7.34 -23.91
N ASP A 211 0.48 8.55 -23.89
CA ASP A 211 1.08 9.72 -23.25
C ASP A 211 0.89 9.76 -21.74
N GLU A 212 -0.03 8.97 -21.20
CA GLU A 212 -0.26 8.84 -19.75
C GLU A 212 0.45 7.62 -19.14
N GLN A 213 0.96 6.72 -19.97
CA GLN A 213 1.67 5.55 -19.49
C GLN A 213 2.95 5.94 -18.79
N PHE A 214 3.30 5.20 -17.77
CA PHE A 214 4.49 5.40 -16.95
C PHE A 214 5.28 4.10 -16.81
N ASP A 215 6.55 4.25 -16.47
CA ASP A 215 7.44 3.13 -16.17
C ASP A 215 7.64 2.98 -14.66
N VAL A 216 7.63 1.75 -14.19
CA VAL A 216 8.08 1.42 -12.84
C VAL A 216 9.61 1.31 -12.82
N SER A 217 10.22 1.51 -11.64
CA SER A 217 11.68 1.40 -11.49
C SER A 217 12.18 0.00 -11.88
N GLN A 218 13.42 -0.07 -12.34
CA GLN A 218 14.06 -1.34 -12.67
C GLN A 218 14.11 -2.26 -11.45
N GLU A 219 14.44 -1.73 -10.28
CA GLU A 219 14.51 -2.46 -9.03
C GLU A 219 13.15 -3.13 -8.68
N PHE A 220 12.05 -2.39 -8.82
CA PHE A 220 10.71 -2.94 -8.58
C PHE A 220 10.35 -4.01 -9.60
N ARG A 221 10.68 -3.81 -10.88
CA ARG A 221 10.45 -4.80 -11.94
C ARG A 221 11.19 -6.10 -11.69
N GLU A 222 12.47 -6.01 -11.34
CA GLU A 222 13.29 -7.18 -11.00
C GLU A 222 12.78 -7.90 -9.76
N ASP A 223 12.29 -7.15 -8.78
CA ASP A 223 11.70 -7.72 -7.55
C ASP A 223 10.41 -8.48 -7.83
N MET A 224 9.51 -7.94 -8.67
CA MET A 224 8.31 -8.66 -9.11
C MET A 224 8.64 -9.95 -9.86
N VAL A 225 9.61 -9.92 -10.77
CA VAL A 225 10.07 -11.12 -11.51
C VAL A 225 10.58 -12.19 -10.54
N ARG A 226 11.41 -11.80 -9.58
CA ARG A 226 11.95 -12.70 -8.56
C ARG A 226 10.85 -13.24 -7.63
N GLY A 227 9.92 -12.38 -7.22
CA GLY A 227 8.83 -12.73 -6.32
C GLY A 227 7.77 -13.63 -6.95
N TRP A 228 7.56 -13.54 -8.28
CA TRP A 228 6.50 -14.29 -8.96
C TRP A 228 6.54 -15.80 -8.72
N SER A 229 7.74 -16.38 -8.69
CA SER A 229 7.95 -17.83 -8.56
C SER A 229 8.91 -18.15 -7.40
N HIS A 230 8.93 -17.32 -6.36
CA HIS A 230 9.79 -17.52 -5.20
C HIS A 230 9.43 -18.80 -4.43
N ASN A 231 8.15 -19.13 -4.35
CA ASN A 231 7.62 -20.31 -3.67
C ASN A 231 7.30 -21.42 -4.67
N THR A 232 6.83 -22.55 -4.17
CA THR A 232 6.23 -23.63 -4.99
C THR A 232 4.92 -23.18 -5.65
N MET A 233 4.28 -22.16 -5.10
CA MET A 233 3.10 -21.48 -5.63
C MET A 233 3.54 -20.15 -6.24
N THR A 234 3.05 -19.83 -7.44
CA THR A 234 3.30 -18.53 -8.07
C THR A 234 2.37 -17.45 -7.51
N SER A 235 2.71 -16.18 -7.76
CA SER A 235 1.79 -15.06 -7.43
C SER A 235 0.43 -15.19 -8.16
N ALA A 236 0.41 -15.75 -9.37
CA ALA A 236 -0.83 -16.06 -10.09
C ALA A 236 -1.64 -17.17 -9.41
N ASP A 237 -0.98 -18.16 -8.81
CA ASP A 237 -1.67 -19.21 -8.03
C ASP A 237 -2.27 -18.65 -6.76
N ALA A 238 -1.55 -17.80 -6.03
CA ALA A 238 -2.08 -17.12 -4.84
C ALA A 238 -3.29 -16.25 -5.19
N PHE A 239 -3.22 -15.53 -6.32
CA PHE A 239 -4.33 -14.71 -6.83
C PHE A 239 -5.54 -15.57 -7.24
N TYR A 240 -5.32 -16.72 -7.88
CA TYR A 240 -6.37 -17.69 -8.17
C TYR A 240 -7.08 -18.16 -6.90
N HIS A 241 -6.33 -18.55 -5.86
CA HIS A 241 -6.91 -18.96 -4.58
C HIS A 241 -7.64 -17.82 -3.86
N TYR A 242 -7.14 -16.58 -3.94
CA TYR A 242 -7.85 -15.41 -3.44
C TYR A 242 -9.25 -15.29 -4.05
N TYR A 243 -9.34 -15.42 -5.38
CA TYR A 243 -10.60 -15.31 -6.11
C TYR A 243 -11.54 -16.50 -5.89
N ALA A 244 -11.03 -17.67 -5.57
CA ALA A 244 -11.86 -18.85 -5.22
C ALA A 244 -12.75 -18.59 -3.99
N HIS A 245 -12.34 -17.66 -3.10
CA HIS A 245 -13.09 -17.30 -1.90
C HIS A 245 -13.67 -15.88 -1.96
N PHE A 246 -13.37 -15.14 -3.02
CA PHE A 246 -13.59 -13.71 -3.10
C PHE A 246 -15.08 -13.34 -3.00
N THR A 247 -15.94 -13.97 -3.79
CA THR A 247 -17.40 -13.70 -3.79
C THR A 247 -18.02 -13.94 -2.42
N ARG A 248 -17.62 -15.02 -1.72
CA ARG A 248 -18.07 -15.30 -0.34
C ARG A 248 -17.72 -14.13 0.60
N ASP A 249 -16.47 -13.67 0.54
CA ASP A 249 -15.97 -12.64 1.44
C ASP A 249 -16.51 -11.25 1.07
N GLN A 250 -16.76 -10.99 -0.22
CA GLN A 250 -17.49 -9.79 -0.67
C GLN A 250 -18.92 -9.76 -0.11
N HIS A 251 -19.66 -10.86 -0.17
CA HIS A 251 -21.02 -10.95 0.40
C HIS A 251 -20.99 -10.78 1.91
N TYR A 252 -20.02 -11.39 2.61
CA TYR A 252 -19.84 -11.19 4.04
C TYR A 252 -19.56 -9.72 4.37
N PHE A 253 -18.65 -9.09 3.65
CA PHE A 253 -18.31 -7.67 3.83
C PHE A 253 -19.53 -6.78 3.59
N GLU A 254 -20.22 -6.94 2.46
CA GLU A 254 -21.39 -6.13 2.11
C GLU A 254 -22.51 -6.24 3.15
N SER A 255 -22.80 -7.45 3.62
CA SER A 255 -23.82 -7.70 4.63
C SER A 255 -23.50 -7.09 5.98
N ASN A 256 -22.23 -6.92 6.31
CA ASN A 256 -21.73 -6.38 7.57
C ASN A 256 -21.21 -4.93 7.48
N LEU A 257 -21.34 -4.29 6.32
CA LEU A 257 -20.78 -2.95 6.08
C LEU A 257 -21.24 -1.91 7.12
N HIS A 258 -22.45 -2.07 7.67
CA HIS A 258 -23.01 -1.21 8.73
C HIS A 258 -22.19 -1.22 10.03
N ARG A 259 -21.34 -2.23 10.25
CA ARG A 259 -20.44 -2.36 11.41
C ARG A 259 -19.11 -1.63 11.22
N LEU A 260 -18.80 -1.19 10.00
CA LEU A 260 -17.53 -0.53 9.68
C LEU A 260 -17.52 0.90 10.25
N THR A 261 -16.91 1.06 11.41
CA THR A 261 -16.83 2.35 12.12
C THR A 261 -15.45 2.99 12.04
N THR A 262 -14.40 2.24 11.70
CA THR A 262 -13.05 2.77 11.50
C THR A 262 -13.07 3.96 10.53
N PRO A 263 -12.44 5.10 10.86
CA PRO A 263 -12.34 6.24 9.95
C PRO A 263 -11.72 5.82 8.62
N MET A 264 -12.32 6.25 7.50
CA MET A 264 -11.91 5.79 6.18
C MET A 264 -11.96 6.93 5.16
N THR A 265 -11.00 6.95 4.24
CA THR A 265 -11.01 7.71 2.99
C THR A 265 -11.17 6.73 1.82
N VAL A 266 -12.10 7.02 0.92
CA VAL A 266 -12.31 6.24 -0.31
C VAL A 266 -11.81 7.04 -1.49
N MET A 267 -10.89 6.46 -2.26
CA MET A 267 -10.31 7.09 -3.45
C MET A 267 -10.41 6.14 -4.63
N TRP A 268 -10.44 6.68 -5.85
CA TRP A 268 -10.55 5.84 -7.03
C TRP A 268 -9.94 6.48 -8.25
N GLY A 269 -9.14 5.72 -8.99
CA GLY A 269 -8.64 6.13 -10.29
C GLY A 269 -9.79 6.28 -11.30
N GLU A 270 -9.92 7.47 -11.90
CA GLU A 270 -10.94 7.75 -12.91
C GLU A 270 -10.88 6.78 -14.11
N LYS A 271 -9.66 6.34 -14.43
CA LYS A 271 -9.36 5.45 -15.58
C LYS A 271 -9.05 4.01 -15.14
N ASP A 272 -9.52 3.60 -13.96
CA ASP A 272 -9.32 2.21 -13.54
C ASP A 272 -9.92 1.23 -14.54
N PHE A 273 -9.04 0.51 -15.21
CA PHE A 273 -9.40 -0.48 -16.24
C PHE A 273 -9.93 -1.78 -15.64
N TYR A 274 -9.47 -2.15 -14.44
CA TYR A 274 -9.78 -3.44 -13.83
C TYR A 274 -11.04 -3.40 -12.98
N ILE A 275 -11.21 -2.35 -12.22
CA ILE A 275 -12.36 -2.13 -11.34
C ILE A 275 -12.88 -0.72 -11.57
N LYS A 276 -13.95 -0.62 -12.36
CA LYS A 276 -14.51 0.67 -12.79
C LYS A 276 -14.83 1.59 -11.61
N GLN A 277 -14.66 2.88 -11.81
CA GLN A 277 -14.99 3.93 -10.82
C GLN A 277 -16.41 3.80 -10.25
N ASP A 278 -17.37 3.26 -11.05
CA ASP A 278 -18.76 2.99 -10.59
C ASP A 278 -18.80 2.12 -9.32
N MET A 279 -17.85 1.18 -9.18
CA MET A 279 -17.70 0.38 -7.96
C MET A 279 -17.38 1.28 -6.76
N GLY A 280 -16.46 2.23 -6.93
CA GLY A 280 -16.10 3.21 -5.91
C GLY A 280 -17.26 4.11 -5.54
N VAL A 281 -18.06 4.54 -6.52
CA VAL A 281 -19.27 5.35 -6.30
C VAL A 281 -20.28 4.58 -5.45
N GLU A 282 -20.57 3.31 -5.81
CA GLU A 282 -21.49 2.46 -5.03
C GLU A 282 -20.97 2.23 -3.62
N PHE A 283 -19.66 1.90 -3.50
CA PHE A 283 -19.04 1.63 -2.21
C PHE A 283 -19.08 2.86 -1.28
N ALA A 284 -18.62 4.01 -1.76
CA ALA A 284 -18.62 5.24 -0.97
C ALA A 284 -20.04 5.62 -0.49
N LYS A 285 -21.04 5.51 -1.39
CA LYS A 285 -22.43 5.75 -1.05
C LYS A 285 -22.94 4.82 0.06
N LYS A 286 -22.69 3.49 -0.06
CA LYS A 286 -23.14 2.50 0.94
C LYS A 286 -22.37 2.65 2.27
N ALA A 287 -21.09 2.97 2.22
CA ALA A 287 -20.26 3.21 3.39
C ALA A 287 -20.51 4.60 4.03
N LYS A 288 -21.35 5.45 3.43
CA LYS A 288 -21.60 6.83 3.85
C LYS A 288 -20.31 7.65 3.95
N ARG A 289 -19.48 7.55 2.93
CA ARG A 289 -18.20 8.28 2.76
C ARG A 289 -18.25 9.08 1.46
N GLU A 290 -17.45 10.12 1.40
CA GLU A 290 -17.17 10.83 0.16
C GLU A 290 -16.20 10.02 -0.72
N LEU A 291 -16.44 10.00 -2.02
CA LEU A 291 -15.48 9.44 -2.99
C LEU A 291 -14.56 10.54 -3.50
N ILE A 292 -13.27 10.35 -3.35
CA ILE A 292 -12.25 11.18 -3.99
C ILE A 292 -11.88 10.54 -5.32
N VAL A 293 -12.33 11.16 -6.42
CA VAL A 293 -11.95 10.73 -7.77
C VAL A 293 -10.56 11.26 -8.09
N LEU A 294 -9.67 10.38 -8.50
CA LEU A 294 -8.30 10.70 -8.91
C LEU A 294 -8.29 10.89 -10.43
N SER A 295 -8.51 12.13 -10.85
CA SER A 295 -8.66 12.46 -12.27
C SER A 295 -7.41 12.14 -13.08
N GLY A 296 -7.58 11.46 -14.21
CA GLY A 296 -6.52 11.02 -15.11
C GLY A 296 -5.72 9.81 -14.62
N LEU A 297 -5.96 9.30 -13.39
CA LEU A 297 -5.23 8.17 -12.85
C LEU A 297 -5.95 6.83 -13.11
N GLY A 298 -5.15 5.79 -13.34
CA GLY A 298 -5.60 4.41 -13.52
C GLY A 298 -5.67 3.63 -12.21
N HIS A 299 -5.61 2.30 -12.34
CA HIS A 299 -5.73 1.34 -11.22
C HIS A 299 -4.60 1.40 -10.19
N TYR A 300 -3.46 1.97 -10.52
CA TYR A 300 -2.28 2.07 -9.63
C TYR A 300 -1.90 3.54 -9.37
N PRO A 301 -2.76 4.31 -8.70
CA PRO A 301 -2.54 5.75 -8.52
C PRO A 301 -1.27 6.06 -7.73
N HIS A 302 -0.86 5.20 -6.83
CA HIS A 302 0.36 5.33 -6.04
C HIS A 302 1.64 5.24 -6.89
N LEU A 303 1.62 4.45 -7.96
CA LEU A 303 2.74 4.35 -8.91
C LEU A 303 2.71 5.51 -9.92
N GLN A 304 1.53 5.89 -10.38
CA GLN A 304 1.34 6.93 -11.38
C GLN A 304 1.54 8.34 -10.80
N SER A 305 1.14 8.57 -9.56
CA SER A 305 1.21 9.87 -8.87
C SER A 305 1.64 9.73 -7.41
N PRO A 306 2.90 9.34 -7.12
CA PRO A 306 3.38 9.13 -5.75
C PRO A 306 3.24 10.36 -4.85
N GLN A 307 3.37 11.56 -5.41
CA GLN A 307 3.21 12.81 -4.66
C GLN A 307 1.78 12.98 -4.13
N ARG A 308 0.78 12.55 -4.89
CA ARG A 308 -0.62 12.57 -4.47
C ARG A 308 -0.83 11.64 -3.29
N THR A 309 -0.34 10.40 -3.38
CA THR A 309 -0.40 9.42 -2.29
C THR A 309 0.25 9.94 -1.01
N ILE A 310 1.42 10.58 -1.11
CA ILE A 310 2.09 11.21 0.03
C ILE A 310 1.22 12.32 0.65
N ALA A 311 0.59 13.17 -0.17
CA ALA A 311 -0.29 14.24 0.32
C ALA A 311 -1.51 13.70 1.06
N GLU A 312 -2.12 12.62 0.57
CA GLU A 312 -3.27 11.96 1.19
C GLU A 312 -2.94 11.31 2.53
N ILE A 313 -1.75 10.69 2.62
CA ILE A 313 -1.25 10.15 3.88
C ILE A 313 -1.04 11.28 4.88
N ARG A 314 -0.36 12.36 4.52
CA ARG A 314 -0.14 13.50 5.40
C ARG A 314 -1.46 14.10 5.89
N ALA A 315 -2.41 14.32 5.00
CA ALA A 315 -3.76 14.81 5.35
C ALA A 315 -4.53 13.87 6.30
N SER A 316 -4.12 12.61 6.43
CA SER A 316 -4.75 11.64 7.33
C SER A 316 -4.24 11.76 8.77
N PHE A 317 -3.13 12.44 8.99
CA PHE A 317 -2.58 12.74 10.31
C PHE A 317 -2.92 14.15 10.79
N ASP A 318 -3.29 15.07 9.88
CA ASP A 318 -3.71 16.41 10.25
C ASP A 318 -4.98 16.33 11.12
N THR A 319 -4.86 16.73 12.37
CA THR A 319 -5.99 16.94 13.27
C THR A 319 -6.66 18.26 12.90
N ARG A 320 -7.79 18.20 12.19
CA ARG A 320 -8.71 19.32 12.10
C ARG A 320 -9.79 19.20 13.15
#